data_58f34f84d6bb189bc4f59bacdef5a088
#
_entry.id   58f34f84d6bb189bc4f59bacdef5a088
#
_cell.length_a   1.000
_cell.length_b   1.000
_cell.length_c   1.000
_cell.angle_alpha   90.00
_cell.angle_beta   90.00
_cell.angle_gamma   90.00
#
_symmetry.space_group_name_H-M   'P 1'
#
loop_
_entity.id
_entity.type
_entity.pdbx_description
1 polymer ?
#
loop_
_entity_poly.entity_id
_entity_poly.type
_entity_poly.pdbx_seq_one_letter_code
_entity_poly.pdbx_strand_id
1 'polypeptide(L)'
;MKVLILEPIGSGAALVNSALELGWDCYILSYNKSDRRLPNEDAWKKCTILEVDTNKTDAVFDLLDNLNIAFDVIVSGNEYYVPLSILLADKYKVIGLPYDMLPIVHDKLKMREFLTNKNIRNPWFTTVSNVSDIKLNKQIHYPCIIKPKAAAGSYHVNKANNEQELIMYYNLIKNETHKELDHELGSEVLVEEYLERPEYSVEGYYSNQELHIVSITKKFLSDEPYFVEIGHMTPFSDLSERRVDEIKSYVKDILLSTNVSCGVFHCEIRFNKDLLPVLVEIAFRLPGDKIVDLIKLSSNIDLSKAMLLSYAGLPYVTEEFKNKMFAGVAFYHDKTNLQDYRHRKGYEIIVDNDEEKY
;
A
#
# COMPACT_ATOMS: atom_id res chain seq x y z
N MET A 1 -9.31 -24.33 -6.19
CA MET A 1 -9.79 -23.36 -5.17
C MET A 1 -10.50 -22.23 -5.92
N LYS A 2 -11.46 -21.59 -5.27
CA LYS A 2 -12.16 -20.41 -5.80
C LYS A 2 -11.69 -19.16 -5.06
N VAL A 3 -11.16 -18.20 -5.78
CA VAL A 3 -10.70 -16.92 -5.23
C VAL A 3 -11.58 -15.78 -5.70
N LEU A 4 -11.97 -14.90 -4.77
CA LEU A 4 -12.61 -13.62 -5.04
C LEU A 4 -11.60 -12.50 -4.82
N ILE A 5 -11.29 -11.75 -5.88
CA ILE A 5 -10.36 -10.62 -5.86
C ILE A 5 -11.16 -9.33 -6.03
N LEU A 6 -11.05 -8.42 -5.07
CA LEU A 6 -11.78 -7.16 -5.05
C LEU A 6 -10.96 -6.08 -5.76
N GLU A 7 -11.52 -5.46 -6.78
CA GLU A 7 -10.93 -4.31 -7.52
C GLU A 7 -9.42 -4.48 -7.80
N PRO A 8 -9.00 -5.47 -8.61
CA PRO A 8 -7.59 -5.74 -8.88
C PRO A 8 -6.97 -4.70 -9.84
N ILE A 9 -6.94 -3.45 -9.40
CA ILE A 9 -6.41 -2.30 -10.12
C ILE A 9 -4.92 -2.11 -9.75
N GLY A 10 -4.11 -1.69 -10.71
CA GLY A 10 -2.67 -1.48 -10.49
C GLY A 10 -1.95 -2.77 -10.09
N SER A 11 -1.23 -2.75 -8.96
CA SER A 11 -0.52 -3.95 -8.45
C SER A 11 -1.43 -5.14 -8.13
N GLY A 12 -2.72 -4.89 -7.87
CA GLY A 12 -3.71 -5.95 -7.67
C GLY A 12 -3.90 -6.87 -8.87
N ALA A 13 -3.58 -6.43 -10.08
CA ALA A 13 -3.60 -7.25 -11.29
C ALA A 13 -2.69 -8.50 -11.17
N ALA A 14 -1.58 -8.38 -10.44
CA ALA A 14 -0.69 -9.51 -10.19
C ALA A 14 -1.37 -10.67 -9.44
N LEU A 15 -2.39 -10.38 -8.61
CA LEU A 15 -3.17 -11.43 -7.92
C LEU A 15 -3.95 -12.28 -8.92
N VAL A 16 -4.53 -11.66 -9.95
CA VAL A 16 -5.29 -12.39 -10.99
C VAL A 16 -4.36 -13.34 -11.73
N ASN A 17 -3.20 -12.84 -12.16
CA ASN A 17 -2.22 -13.65 -12.87
C ASN A 17 -1.73 -14.83 -12.02
N SER A 18 -1.42 -14.56 -10.74
CA SER A 18 -1.00 -15.61 -9.79
C SER A 18 -2.09 -16.64 -9.50
N ALA A 19 -3.37 -16.22 -9.40
CA ALA A 19 -4.49 -17.14 -9.22
C ALA A 19 -4.63 -18.09 -10.42
N LEU A 20 -4.51 -17.55 -11.63
CA LEU A 20 -4.56 -18.36 -12.86
C LEU A 20 -3.36 -19.31 -13.00
N GLU A 21 -2.14 -18.87 -12.62
CA GLU A 21 -0.95 -19.73 -12.57
C GLU A 21 -1.10 -20.86 -11.56
N LEU A 22 -1.77 -20.63 -10.44
CA LEU A 22 -2.11 -21.63 -9.44
C LEU A 22 -3.22 -22.59 -9.89
N GLY A 23 -3.84 -22.34 -11.04
CA GLY A 23 -4.97 -23.12 -11.55
C GLY A 23 -6.25 -22.94 -10.75
N TRP A 24 -6.43 -21.78 -10.12
CA TRP A 24 -7.62 -21.48 -9.33
C TRP A 24 -8.73 -20.86 -10.18
N ASP A 25 -9.98 -21.10 -9.78
CA ASP A 25 -11.14 -20.46 -10.37
C ASP A 25 -11.18 -19.00 -9.88
N CYS A 26 -10.86 -18.07 -10.77
CA CYS A 26 -10.73 -16.65 -10.44
C CYS A 26 -12.04 -15.90 -10.68
N TYR A 27 -12.52 -15.24 -9.62
CA TYR A 27 -13.65 -14.31 -9.64
C TYR A 27 -13.13 -12.91 -9.32
N ILE A 28 -13.53 -11.94 -10.12
CA ILE A 28 -13.19 -10.53 -9.93
C ILE A 28 -14.46 -9.78 -9.57
N LEU A 29 -14.44 -9.09 -8.42
CA LEU A 29 -15.50 -8.16 -8.04
C LEU A 29 -15.07 -6.76 -8.45
N SER A 30 -15.86 -6.08 -9.29
CA SER A 30 -15.52 -4.75 -9.78
C SER A 30 -16.75 -3.84 -9.83
N TYR A 31 -16.53 -2.57 -9.46
CA TYR A 31 -17.49 -1.48 -9.63
C TYR A 31 -17.82 -1.26 -11.10
N ASN A 32 -16.83 -1.37 -11.96
CA ASN A 32 -16.97 -1.15 -13.39
C ASN A 32 -16.07 -2.11 -14.17
N LYS A 33 -16.65 -3.11 -14.79
CA LYS A 33 -15.94 -4.08 -15.65
C LYS A 33 -15.27 -3.47 -16.89
N SER A 34 -15.65 -2.25 -17.24
CA SER A 34 -15.07 -1.50 -18.37
C SER A 34 -14.02 -0.49 -17.90
N ASP A 35 -13.61 -0.55 -16.63
CA ASP A 35 -12.55 0.33 -16.11
C ASP A 35 -11.24 0.03 -16.86
N ARG A 36 -10.69 1.06 -17.53
CA ARG A 36 -9.44 0.95 -18.28
C ARG A 36 -8.20 0.67 -17.41
N ARG A 37 -8.31 0.85 -16.08
CA ARG A 37 -7.27 0.48 -15.12
C ARG A 37 -7.24 -1.02 -14.82
N LEU A 38 -8.29 -1.75 -15.19
CA LEU A 38 -8.27 -3.21 -15.19
C LEU A 38 -7.42 -3.66 -16.37
N PRO A 39 -6.45 -4.57 -16.19
CA PRO A 39 -5.66 -5.09 -17.29
C PRO A 39 -6.53 -5.71 -18.37
N ASN A 40 -6.29 -5.33 -19.64
CA ASN A 40 -7.01 -5.89 -20.80
C ASN A 40 -6.21 -7.04 -21.40
N GLU A 41 -5.89 -8.02 -20.59
CA GLU A 41 -5.13 -9.20 -21.02
C GLU A 41 -6.05 -10.36 -21.35
N ASP A 42 -5.64 -11.20 -22.28
CA ASP A 42 -6.38 -12.43 -22.65
C ASP A 42 -6.55 -13.39 -21.46
N ALA A 43 -5.65 -13.33 -20.48
CA ALA A 43 -5.74 -14.10 -19.25
C ALA A 43 -7.04 -13.80 -18.48
N TRP A 44 -7.49 -12.56 -18.47
CA TRP A 44 -8.68 -12.12 -17.72
C TRP A 44 -10.00 -12.63 -18.33
N LYS A 45 -9.99 -13.01 -19.61
CA LYS A 45 -11.13 -13.68 -20.25
C LYS A 45 -11.46 -15.03 -19.61
N LYS A 46 -10.53 -15.60 -18.82
CA LYS A 46 -10.73 -16.84 -18.06
C LYS A 46 -11.37 -16.60 -16.70
N CYS A 47 -11.48 -15.35 -16.26
CA CYS A 47 -12.06 -15.00 -14.98
C CYS A 47 -13.55 -14.73 -15.08
N THR A 48 -14.29 -14.98 -14.00
CA THR A 48 -15.68 -14.54 -13.89
C THR A 48 -15.70 -13.14 -13.26
N ILE A 49 -16.15 -12.14 -14.03
CA ILE A 49 -16.25 -10.76 -13.53
C ILE A 49 -17.65 -10.54 -13.01
N LEU A 50 -17.73 -10.17 -11.72
CA LEU A 50 -18.94 -9.80 -10.99
C LEU A 50 -18.97 -8.27 -10.86
N GLU A 51 -19.97 -7.64 -11.50
CA GLU A 51 -20.11 -6.18 -11.48
C GLU A 51 -21.15 -5.76 -10.42
N VAL A 52 -20.72 -4.92 -9.50
CA VAL A 52 -21.56 -4.37 -8.42
C VAL A 52 -20.93 -3.09 -7.89
N ASP A 53 -21.73 -2.21 -7.30
CA ASP A 53 -21.21 -1.05 -6.56
C ASP A 53 -20.42 -1.52 -5.32
N THR A 54 -19.10 -1.68 -5.48
CA THR A 54 -18.19 -2.18 -4.45
C THR A 54 -18.03 -1.22 -3.26
N ASN A 55 -18.50 0.04 -3.38
CA ASN A 55 -18.57 1.00 -2.28
C ASN A 55 -19.80 0.81 -1.40
N LYS A 56 -20.73 -0.06 -1.82
CA LYS A 56 -21.93 -0.41 -1.06
C LYS A 56 -21.84 -1.84 -0.54
N THR A 57 -21.40 -1.98 0.69
CA THR A 57 -21.21 -3.29 1.35
C THR A 57 -22.47 -4.18 1.27
N ASP A 58 -23.66 -3.61 1.47
CA ASP A 58 -24.92 -4.38 1.39
C ASP A 58 -25.17 -4.91 -0.02
N ALA A 59 -24.91 -4.12 -1.06
CA ALA A 59 -25.07 -4.56 -2.45
C ALA A 59 -24.10 -5.70 -2.79
N VAL A 60 -22.87 -5.65 -2.26
CA VAL A 60 -21.89 -6.73 -2.42
C VAL A 60 -22.36 -7.99 -1.70
N PHE A 61 -22.87 -7.88 -0.47
CA PHE A 61 -23.42 -9.01 0.27
C PHE A 61 -24.60 -9.66 -0.46
N ASP A 62 -25.57 -8.84 -0.91
CA ASP A 62 -26.74 -9.33 -1.64
C ASP A 62 -26.33 -10.07 -2.93
N LEU A 63 -25.38 -9.53 -3.68
CA LEU A 63 -24.88 -10.19 -4.88
C LEU A 63 -24.25 -11.55 -4.54
N LEU A 64 -23.34 -11.60 -3.57
CA LEU A 64 -22.59 -12.83 -3.25
C LEU A 64 -23.48 -13.90 -2.61
N ASP A 65 -24.42 -13.51 -1.74
CA ASP A 65 -25.39 -14.43 -1.15
C ASP A 65 -26.29 -15.06 -2.22
N ASN A 66 -26.74 -14.26 -3.23
CA ASN A 66 -27.55 -14.77 -4.34
C ASN A 66 -26.79 -15.69 -5.31
N LEU A 67 -25.46 -15.53 -5.43
CA LEU A 67 -24.64 -16.41 -6.26
C LEU A 67 -24.51 -17.82 -5.72
N ASN A 68 -24.66 -18.00 -4.41
CA ASN A 68 -24.52 -19.27 -3.71
C ASN A 68 -23.19 -19.98 -4.05
N ILE A 69 -22.10 -19.21 -4.14
CA ILE A 69 -20.75 -19.69 -4.39
C ILE A 69 -19.97 -19.62 -3.10
N ALA A 70 -19.40 -20.77 -2.68
CA ALA A 70 -18.42 -20.78 -1.61
C ALA A 70 -17.04 -20.41 -2.16
N PHE A 71 -16.46 -19.31 -1.66
CA PHE A 71 -15.09 -18.90 -1.94
C PHE A 71 -14.15 -19.50 -0.90
N ASP A 72 -12.99 -19.95 -1.35
CA ASP A 72 -11.92 -20.44 -0.45
C ASP A 72 -11.04 -19.28 0.01
N VAL A 73 -10.88 -18.24 -0.84
CA VAL A 73 -10.00 -17.08 -0.64
C VAL A 73 -10.73 -15.82 -1.06
N ILE A 74 -10.66 -14.77 -0.22
CA ILE A 74 -11.16 -13.44 -0.51
C ILE A 74 -10.05 -12.43 -0.21
N VAL A 75 -9.62 -11.66 -1.22
CA VAL A 75 -8.50 -10.72 -1.09
C VAL A 75 -8.80 -9.38 -1.76
N SER A 76 -8.24 -8.31 -1.20
CA SER A 76 -8.28 -7.00 -1.83
C SER A 76 -7.15 -6.83 -2.85
N GLY A 77 -7.47 -6.33 -4.04
CA GLY A 77 -6.50 -5.90 -5.04
C GLY A 77 -6.11 -4.43 -4.91
N ASN A 78 -6.79 -3.65 -4.03
CA ASN A 78 -6.55 -2.22 -3.88
C ASN A 78 -6.73 -1.78 -2.42
N GLU A 79 -6.08 -0.68 -2.03
CA GLU A 79 -6.09 -0.11 -0.68
C GLU A 79 -7.50 0.15 -0.16
N TYR A 80 -8.35 0.77 -0.98
CA TYR A 80 -9.70 1.19 -0.60
C TYR A 80 -10.64 0.02 -0.26
N TYR A 81 -10.33 -1.18 -0.74
CA TYR A 81 -11.18 -2.36 -0.55
C TYR A 81 -10.63 -3.37 0.48
N VAL A 82 -9.54 -3.04 1.17
CA VAL A 82 -9.07 -3.84 2.31
C VAL A 82 -10.15 -3.93 3.41
N PRO A 83 -10.83 -2.84 3.80
CA PRO A 83 -11.94 -2.93 4.75
C PRO A 83 -13.06 -3.88 4.31
N LEU A 84 -13.46 -3.82 3.04
CA LEU A 84 -14.48 -4.72 2.49
C LEU A 84 -14.02 -6.19 2.52
N SER A 85 -12.73 -6.46 2.23
CA SER A 85 -12.20 -7.82 2.31
C SER A 85 -12.25 -8.40 3.71
N ILE A 86 -12.05 -7.59 4.76
CA ILE A 86 -12.20 -7.98 6.17
C ILE A 86 -13.65 -8.36 6.46
N LEU A 87 -14.60 -7.52 6.06
CA LEU A 87 -16.04 -7.77 6.28
C LEU A 87 -16.50 -9.05 5.58
N LEU A 88 -16.05 -9.28 4.36
CA LEU A 88 -16.37 -10.49 3.58
C LEU A 88 -15.73 -11.73 4.20
N ALA A 89 -14.46 -11.65 4.60
CA ALA A 89 -13.78 -12.78 5.24
C ALA A 89 -14.47 -13.18 6.55
N ASP A 90 -14.89 -12.20 7.37
CA ASP A 90 -15.62 -12.48 8.59
C ASP A 90 -17.01 -13.06 8.30
N LYS A 91 -17.75 -12.52 7.33
CA LYS A 91 -19.09 -13.02 6.97
C LYS A 91 -19.03 -14.45 6.44
N TYR A 92 -18.11 -14.76 5.52
CA TYR A 92 -18.03 -16.07 4.86
C TYR A 92 -17.09 -17.05 5.57
N LYS A 93 -16.51 -16.66 6.70
CA LYS A 93 -15.65 -17.49 7.58
C LYS A 93 -14.45 -18.08 6.83
N VAL A 94 -13.85 -17.29 5.95
CA VAL A 94 -12.56 -17.61 5.32
C VAL A 94 -11.41 -16.90 6.04
N ILE A 95 -10.17 -17.35 5.80
CA ILE A 95 -8.99 -16.70 6.36
C ILE A 95 -8.91 -15.26 5.84
N GLY A 96 -8.70 -14.32 6.77
CA GLY A 96 -8.64 -12.89 6.48
C GLY A 96 -7.88 -12.12 7.55
N LEU A 97 -7.73 -10.82 7.33
CA LEU A 97 -7.24 -9.92 8.36
C LEU A 97 -8.21 -9.91 9.55
N PRO A 98 -7.70 -9.78 10.79
CA PRO A 98 -8.56 -9.72 11.98
C PRO A 98 -9.61 -8.60 11.90
N TYR A 99 -10.82 -8.85 12.35
CA TYR A 99 -11.93 -7.89 12.31
C TYR A 99 -11.63 -6.58 13.07
N ASP A 100 -10.83 -6.66 14.14
CA ASP A 100 -10.38 -5.50 14.92
C ASP A 100 -9.41 -4.59 14.16
N MET A 101 -8.87 -5.04 13.02
CA MET A 101 -8.11 -4.21 12.10
C MET A 101 -8.97 -3.27 11.26
N LEU A 102 -10.27 -3.52 11.13
CA LEU A 102 -11.18 -2.75 10.28
C LEU A 102 -11.08 -1.23 10.45
N PRO A 103 -11.03 -0.67 11.67
CA PRO A 103 -10.94 0.79 11.85
C PRO A 103 -9.58 1.37 11.50
N ILE A 104 -8.52 0.56 11.40
CA ILE A 104 -7.13 1.06 11.28
C ILE A 104 -6.47 0.78 9.92
N VAL A 105 -7.00 -0.15 9.11
CA VAL A 105 -6.35 -0.56 7.84
C VAL A 105 -6.34 0.52 6.76
N HIS A 106 -7.19 1.53 6.85
CA HIS A 106 -7.29 2.59 5.85
C HIS A 106 -7.32 4.00 6.45
N ASP A 107 -7.43 4.13 7.77
CA ASP A 107 -7.49 5.41 8.47
C ASP A 107 -6.16 5.69 9.20
N LYS A 108 -5.36 6.62 8.65
CA LYS A 108 -4.05 6.99 9.18
C LYS A 108 -4.13 7.52 10.61
N LEU A 109 -5.18 8.27 10.96
CA LEU A 109 -5.39 8.75 12.32
C LEU A 109 -5.61 7.58 13.29
N LYS A 110 -6.48 6.65 12.92
CA LYS A 110 -6.74 5.46 13.76
C LYS A 110 -5.51 4.59 13.92
N MET A 111 -4.69 4.46 12.89
CA MET A 111 -3.40 3.79 13.00
C MET A 111 -2.46 4.52 13.98
N ARG A 112 -2.40 5.86 13.96
CA ARG A 112 -1.59 6.65 14.91
C ARG A 112 -2.06 6.45 16.36
N GLU A 113 -3.38 6.52 16.60
CA GLU A 113 -3.99 6.26 17.91
C GLU A 113 -3.68 4.83 18.39
N PHE A 114 -3.79 3.84 17.50
CA PHE A 114 -3.48 2.45 17.80
C PHE A 114 -2.01 2.28 18.25
N LEU A 115 -1.05 2.79 17.50
CA LEU A 115 0.37 2.69 17.83
C LEU A 115 0.71 3.39 19.15
N THR A 116 0.09 4.56 19.40
CA THR A 116 0.24 5.29 20.67
C THR A 116 -0.25 4.44 21.85
N ASN A 117 -1.40 3.80 21.73
CA ASN A 117 -1.97 2.91 22.75
C ASN A 117 -1.12 1.65 22.99
N LYS A 118 -0.36 1.21 21.98
CA LYS A 118 0.60 0.10 22.10
C LYS A 118 2.00 0.52 22.55
N ASN A 119 2.22 1.82 22.86
CA ASN A 119 3.53 2.39 23.17
C ASN A 119 4.59 2.15 22.08
N ILE A 120 4.17 2.07 20.83
CA ILE A 120 5.04 1.98 19.66
C ILE A 120 5.37 3.39 19.19
N ARG A 121 6.64 3.63 18.85
CA ARG A 121 7.11 4.92 18.35
C ARG A 121 6.26 5.40 17.17
N ASN A 122 5.90 6.67 17.20
CA ASN A 122 4.95 7.29 16.30
C ASN A 122 5.34 8.77 16.11
N PRO A 123 5.10 9.41 14.97
CA PRO A 123 5.26 10.86 14.88
C PRO A 123 4.25 11.53 15.85
N TRP A 124 4.54 12.73 16.31
CA TRP A 124 3.46 13.51 16.90
C TRP A 124 2.41 13.79 15.84
N PHE A 125 1.14 13.83 16.23
CA PHE A 125 0.02 14.05 15.32
C PHE A 125 -1.12 14.78 16.00
N THR A 126 -1.91 15.46 15.19
CA THR A 126 -3.18 16.09 15.60
C THR A 126 -4.12 16.16 14.41
N THR A 127 -5.38 16.41 14.65
CA THR A 127 -6.37 16.67 13.58
C THR A 127 -6.80 18.11 13.60
N VAL A 128 -7.18 18.62 12.41
CA VAL A 128 -7.75 19.93 12.23
C VAL A 128 -9.01 19.82 11.37
N SER A 129 -10.09 20.44 11.84
CA SER A 129 -11.39 20.44 11.15
C SER A 129 -11.74 21.84 10.59
N ASN A 130 -11.05 22.87 11.05
CA ASN A 130 -11.22 24.25 10.60
C ASN A 130 -9.94 25.08 10.83
N VAL A 131 -9.89 26.27 10.25
CA VAL A 131 -8.74 27.18 10.34
C VAL A 131 -8.49 27.64 11.78
N SER A 132 -9.52 27.71 12.63
CA SER A 132 -9.35 28.11 14.03
C SER A 132 -8.59 27.04 14.81
N ASP A 133 -8.79 25.75 14.48
CA ASP A 133 -8.02 24.67 15.09
C ASP A 133 -6.53 24.84 14.81
N ILE A 134 -6.16 25.20 13.58
CA ILE A 134 -4.76 25.43 13.19
C ILE A 134 -4.16 26.56 14.04
N LYS A 135 -4.86 27.68 14.19
CA LYS A 135 -4.38 28.87 14.92
C LYS A 135 -4.27 28.68 16.42
N LEU A 136 -5.12 27.85 16.99
CA LEU A 136 -5.22 27.68 18.46
C LEU A 136 -4.45 26.44 18.96
N ASN A 137 -4.11 25.51 18.09
CA ASN A 137 -3.46 24.26 18.48
C ASN A 137 -1.96 24.46 18.73
N LYS A 138 -1.57 24.53 19.98
CA LYS A 138 -0.16 24.68 20.39
C LYS A 138 0.70 23.42 20.19
N GLN A 139 0.11 22.30 19.81
CA GLN A 139 0.83 21.05 19.50
C GLN A 139 1.42 21.04 18.10
N ILE A 140 0.99 21.97 17.22
CA ILE A 140 1.52 22.06 15.87
C ILE A 140 2.91 22.71 15.90
N HIS A 141 3.89 21.96 15.42
CA HIS A 141 5.27 22.42 15.29
C HIS A 141 5.65 22.43 13.80
N TYR A 142 6.38 23.45 13.36
CA TYR A 142 6.82 23.60 11.98
C TYR A 142 8.30 23.24 11.81
N PRO A 143 8.69 22.64 10.65
CA PRO A 143 7.81 22.17 9.59
C PRO A 143 6.96 20.97 10.02
N CYS A 144 5.78 20.83 9.41
CA CYS A 144 4.87 19.72 9.63
C CYS A 144 4.34 19.16 8.30
N ILE A 145 3.76 17.96 8.33
CA ILE A 145 3.03 17.37 7.22
C ILE A 145 1.54 17.56 7.43
N ILE A 146 0.83 17.89 6.36
CA ILE A 146 -0.63 17.89 6.31
C ILE A 146 -1.08 16.92 5.22
N LYS A 147 -2.09 16.09 5.54
CA LYS A 147 -2.63 15.08 4.61
C LYS A 147 -4.06 14.69 4.96
N PRO A 148 -4.85 14.15 4.00
CA PRO A 148 -6.08 13.47 4.30
C PRO A 148 -5.83 12.24 5.19
N LYS A 149 -6.78 11.88 6.06
CA LYS A 149 -6.65 10.71 6.91
C LYS A 149 -6.82 9.38 6.15
N ALA A 150 -7.56 9.41 5.04
CA ALA A 150 -7.90 8.24 4.23
C ALA A 150 -7.71 8.58 2.73
N ALA A 151 -6.49 8.47 2.25
CA ALA A 151 -6.12 8.61 0.85
C ALA A 151 -4.91 7.72 0.54
N ALA A 152 -4.74 7.32 -0.71
CA ALA A 152 -3.61 6.54 -1.19
C ALA A 152 -2.71 7.37 -2.13
N GLY A 153 -1.50 6.86 -2.47
CA GLY A 153 -0.65 7.45 -3.51
C GLY A 153 -0.12 8.85 -3.22
N SER A 154 0.14 9.21 -1.97
CA SER A 154 0.63 10.54 -1.54
C SER A 154 -0.30 11.72 -1.91
N TYR A 155 -1.55 11.43 -2.24
CA TYR A 155 -2.51 12.45 -2.66
C TYR A 155 -2.73 13.50 -1.57
N HIS A 156 -2.51 14.79 -1.90
CA HIS A 156 -2.55 15.91 -0.96
C HIS A 156 -1.66 15.80 0.28
N VAL A 157 -0.55 15.06 0.19
CA VAL A 157 0.48 15.09 1.22
C VAL A 157 1.38 16.30 0.98
N ASN A 158 1.41 17.26 1.90
CA ASN A 158 2.17 18.48 1.74
C ASN A 158 2.97 18.83 2.99
N LYS A 159 4.15 19.41 2.81
CA LYS A 159 4.97 20.01 3.87
C LYS A 159 4.58 21.47 4.05
N ALA A 160 4.22 21.83 5.27
CA ALA A 160 3.98 23.21 5.67
C ALA A 160 5.11 23.70 6.57
N ASN A 161 5.76 24.80 6.18
CA ASN A 161 6.86 25.43 6.92
C ASN A 161 6.39 26.46 7.94
N ASN A 162 5.12 26.87 7.85
CA ASN A 162 4.52 27.90 8.70
C ASN A 162 2.99 27.78 8.69
N GLU A 163 2.33 28.59 9.54
CA GLU A 163 0.87 28.60 9.68
C GLU A 163 0.15 28.97 8.39
N GLN A 164 0.68 29.92 7.61
CA GLN A 164 0.06 30.37 6.36
C GLN A 164 0.03 29.25 5.32
N GLU A 165 1.14 28.52 5.15
CA GLU A 165 1.23 27.35 4.27
C GLU A 165 0.30 26.24 4.73
N LEU A 166 0.22 25.97 6.05
CA LEU A 166 -0.67 24.98 6.61
C LEU A 166 -2.13 25.30 6.34
N ILE A 167 -2.55 26.56 6.49
CA ILE A 167 -3.91 27.02 6.16
C ILE A 167 -4.17 26.89 4.65
N MET A 168 -3.20 27.22 3.81
CA MET A 168 -3.32 27.08 2.36
C MET A 168 -3.58 25.63 1.96
N TYR A 169 -2.76 24.69 2.43
CA TYR A 169 -2.93 23.26 2.13
C TYR A 169 -4.19 22.67 2.75
N TYR A 170 -4.58 23.10 3.96
CA TYR A 170 -5.86 22.73 4.55
C TYR A 170 -7.03 23.09 3.63
N ASN A 171 -7.04 24.31 3.10
CA ASN A 171 -8.08 24.75 2.18
C ASN A 171 -8.06 24.00 0.85
N LEU A 172 -6.89 23.62 0.34
CA LEU A 172 -6.79 22.76 -0.86
C LEU A 172 -7.46 21.41 -0.62
N ILE A 173 -7.16 20.74 0.48
CA ILE A 173 -7.76 19.45 0.85
C ILE A 173 -9.28 19.59 1.04
N LYS A 174 -9.73 20.64 1.72
CA LYS A 174 -11.15 20.87 1.99
C LYS A 174 -12.00 21.20 0.77
N ASN A 175 -11.39 21.83 -0.22
CA ASN A 175 -12.06 22.22 -1.47
C ASN A 175 -11.90 21.17 -2.57
N GLU A 176 -11.21 20.06 -2.28
CA GLU A 176 -11.05 18.97 -3.22
C GLU A 176 -12.39 18.30 -3.51
N THR A 177 -12.69 18.16 -4.78
CA THR A 177 -13.92 17.53 -5.27
C THR A 177 -13.65 16.21 -5.99
N HIS A 178 -12.38 15.91 -6.28
CA HIS A 178 -12.00 14.66 -6.90
C HIS A 178 -12.22 13.50 -5.93
N LYS A 179 -12.81 12.44 -6.46
CA LYS A 179 -13.06 11.21 -5.73
C LYS A 179 -12.28 10.08 -6.40
N GLU A 180 -11.32 9.52 -5.74
CA GLU A 180 -10.68 8.32 -6.23
C GLU A 180 -11.57 7.11 -5.94
N LEU A 181 -11.96 6.38 -7.00
CA LEU A 181 -12.89 5.24 -6.90
C LEU A 181 -14.19 5.59 -6.17
N ASP A 182 -14.68 6.83 -6.36
CA ASP A 182 -15.85 7.41 -5.66
C ASP A 182 -15.71 7.57 -4.13
N HIS A 183 -14.50 7.41 -3.58
CA HIS A 183 -14.21 7.70 -2.17
C HIS A 183 -13.91 9.19 -1.95
N GLU A 184 -14.53 9.77 -0.94
CA GLU A 184 -14.26 11.15 -0.51
C GLU A 184 -13.06 11.19 0.44
N LEU A 185 -12.24 12.25 0.37
CA LEU A 185 -11.08 12.44 1.24
C LEU A 185 -11.43 12.63 2.74
N GLY A 186 -12.71 12.81 3.04
CA GLY A 186 -13.19 13.02 4.40
C GLY A 186 -13.09 14.47 4.87
N SER A 187 -13.70 14.74 6.03
CA SER A 187 -13.78 16.10 6.59
C SER A 187 -12.63 16.47 7.54
N GLU A 188 -11.95 15.47 8.09
CA GLU A 188 -10.84 15.67 9.02
C GLU A 188 -9.51 15.57 8.28
N VAL A 189 -8.61 16.46 8.61
CA VAL A 189 -7.26 16.53 8.05
C VAL A 189 -6.26 16.23 9.15
N LEU A 190 -5.30 15.37 8.85
CA LEU A 190 -4.24 14.97 9.76
C LEU A 190 -3.04 15.89 9.59
N VAL A 191 -2.50 16.39 10.71
CA VAL A 191 -1.25 17.14 10.80
C VAL A 191 -0.26 16.33 11.61
N GLU A 192 0.95 16.12 11.07
CA GLU A 192 1.95 15.24 11.68
C GLU A 192 3.35 15.87 11.69
N GLU A 193 4.22 15.28 12.49
CA GLU A 193 5.65 15.58 12.47
C GLU A 193 6.24 15.41 11.07
N TYR A 194 6.97 16.43 10.62
CA TYR A 194 7.79 16.29 9.44
C TYR A 194 9.06 15.50 9.75
N LEU A 195 9.18 14.35 9.11
CA LEU A 195 10.36 13.48 9.21
C LEU A 195 11.30 13.77 8.04
N GLU A 196 12.38 14.50 8.27
CA GLU A 196 13.26 15.06 7.24
C GLU A 196 14.10 14.00 6.47
N ARG A 197 14.28 12.82 7.05
CA ARG A 197 15.20 11.81 6.51
C ARG A 197 14.60 11.03 5.34
N PRO A 198 15.46 10.35 4.54
CA PRO A 198 15.01 9.54 3.43
C PRO A 198 13.92 8.54 3.79
N GLU A 199 13.06 8.25 2.84
CA GLU A 199 11.97 7.28 2.97
C GLU A 199 12.38 5.91 2.46
N TYR A 200 11.97 4.90 3.19
CA TYR A 200 12.11 3.48 2.85
C TYR A 200 10.78 2.79 3.02
N SER A 201 10.59 1.71 2.30
CA SER A 201 9.51 0.79 2.62
C SER A 201 10.05 -0.59 2.95
N VAL A 202 9.27 -1.32 3.72
CA VAL A 202 9.58 -2.69 4.15
C VAL A 202 8.44 -3.57 3.71
N GLU A 203 8.77 -4.59 2.92
CA GLU A 203 7.80 -5.51 2.36
C GLU A 203 8.00 -6.92 2.90
N GLY A 204 6.89 -7.63 3.00
CA GLY A 204 6.92 -9.02 3.41
C GLY A 204 5.55 -9.68 3.35
N TYR A 205 5.51 -10.89 3.86
CA TYR A 205 4.33 -11.74 3.83
C TYR A 205 4.24 -12.64 5.08
N TYR A 206 3.09 -13.23 5.27
CA TYR A 206 2.88 -14.30 6.24
C TYR A 206 2.76 -15.64 5.52
N SER A 207 3.46 -16.66 6.03
CA SER A 207 3.34 -18.05 5.59
C SER A 207 3.27 -18.94 6.82
N ASN A 208 2.29 -19.85 6.90
CA ASN A 208 2.04 -20.66 8.10
C ASN A 208 1.93 -19.81 9.39
N GLN A 209 1.36 -18.61 9.30
CA GLN A 209 1.26 -17.61 10.38
C GLN A 209 2.61 -17.02 10.82
N GLU A 210 3.71 -17.36 10.18
CA GLU A 210 5.03 -16.80 10.44
C GLU A 210 5.26 -15.56 9.56
N LEU A 211 5.84 -14.51 10.15
CA LEU A 211 6.19 -13.26 9.50
C LEU A 211 7.53 -13.38 8.78
N HIS A 212 7.53 -13.09 7.49
CA HIS A 212 8.71 -13.02 6.62
C HIS A 212 8.90 -11.59 6.13
N ILE A 213 9.96 -10.91 6.58
CA ILE A 213 10.39 -9.61 6.01
C ILE A 213 11.33 -9.90 4.85
N VAL A 214 10.92 -9.49 3.66
CA VAL A 214 11.59 -9.82 2.39
C VAL A 214 12.60 -8.76 1.97
N SER A 215 12.17 -7.51 1.98
CA SER A 215 12.98 -6.41 1.43
C SER A 215 12.86 -5.13 2.23
N ILE A 216 13.89 -4.30 2.11
CA ILE A 216 13.84 -2.88 2.43
C ILE A 216 14.10 -2.15 1.12
N THR A 217 13.10 -1.41 0.66
CA THR A 217 13.10 -0.66 -0.59
C THR A 217 13.39 0.81 -0.31
N LYS A 218 14.33 1.41 -1.04
CA LYS A 218 14.54 2.86 -1.02
C LYS A 218 13.54 3.53 -1.93
N LYS A 219 12.83 4.53 -1.42
CA LYS A 219 11.95 5.40 -2.21
C LYS A 219 12.69 6.67 -2.59
N PHE A 220 12.70 7.01 -3.87
CA PHE A 220 13.22 8.27 -4.38
C PHE A 220 12.03 9.18 -4.65
N LEU A 221 12.03 10.32 -3.99
CA LEU A 221 10.95 11.29 -4.06
C LEU A 221 11.41 12.54 -4.80
N SER A 222 10.47 13.23 -5.43
CA SER A 222 10.70 14.56 -6.01
C SER A 222 11.07 15.57 -4.93
N ASP A 223 11.50 16.75 -5.37
CA ASP A 223 11.72 17.88 -4.48
C ASP A 223 10.41 18.26 -3.76
N GLU A 224 10.58 18.72 -2.52
CA GLU A 224 9.48 19.23 -1.73
C GLU A 224 8.75 20.41 -2.42
N PRO A 225 7.49 20.64 -2.17
CA PRO A 225 6.70 20.09 -1.03
C PRO A 225 5.83 18.89 -1.37
N TYR A 226 5.90 18.26 -2.54
CA TYR A 226 4.86 17.35 -3.05
C TYR A 226 5.12 15.86 -2.83
N PHE A 227 6.36 15.45 -2.53
CA PHE A 227 6.72 14.04 -2.26
C PHE A 227 6.28 13.03 -3.33
N VAL A 228 6.32 13.43 -4.61
CA VAL A 228 6.00 12.55 -5.73
C VAL A 228 7.08 11.47 -5.85
N GLU A 229 6.68 10.23 -5.99
CA GLU A 229 7.59 9.12 -6.17
C GLU A 229 8.19 9.14 -7.58
N ILE A 230 9.52 9.21 -7.66
CA ILE A 230 10.27 9.23 -8.93
C ILE A 230 11.08 7.97 -9.18
N GLY A 231 11.07 7.03 -8.25
CA GLY A 231 11.72 5.74 -8.42
C GLY A 231 11.89 4.94 -7.14
N HIS A 232 12.23 3.66 -7.31
CA HIS A 232 12.48 2.72 -6.22
C HIS A 232 13.69 1.86 -6.50
N MET A 233 14.37 1.38 -5.45
CA MET A 233 15.45 0.40 -5.54
C MET A 233 15.35 -0.62 -4.41
N THR A 234 15.41 -1.91 -4.74
CA THR A 234 15.31 -3.00 -3.77
C THR A 234 16.28 -4.15 -4.11
N PRO A 235 16.87 -4.84 -3.11
CA PRO A 235 17.07 -4.36 -1.75
C PRO A 235 17.99 -3.15 -1.73
N PHE A 236 17.86 -2.25 -0.76
CA PHE A 236 18.73 -1.10 -0.66
C PHE A 236 19.97 -1.40 0.18
N SER A 237 21.17 -1.16 -0.39
CA SER A 237 22.45 -1.61 0.19
C SER A 237 23.18 -0.58 1.04
N ASP A 238 22.78 0.71 0.99
CA ASP A 238 23.53 1.79 1.66
C ASP A 238 23.19 1.94 3.14
N LEU A 239 22.34 1.05 3.65
CA LEU A 239 22.04 0.94 5.07
C LEU A 239 23.05 0.01 5.74
N SER A 240 23.63 0.43 6.88
CA SER A 240 24.43 -0.47 7.70
C SER A 240 23.56 -1.61 8.25
N GLU A 241 24.17 -2.76 8.55
CA GLU A 241 23.47 -3.92 9.14
C GLU A 241 22.67 -3.53 10.38
N ARG A 242 23.27 -2.72 11.26
CA ARG A 242 22.58 -2.20 12.44
C ARG A 242 21.29 -1.45 12.08
N ARG A 243 21.29 -0.63 11.00
CA ARG A 243 20.10 0.10 10.56
C ARG A 243 19.04 -0.82 9.99
N VAL A 244 19.45 -1.83 9.25
CA VAL A 244 18.58 -2.89 8.74
C VAL A 244 17.87 -3.59 9.90
N ASP A 245 18.61 -3.96 10.95
CA ASP A 245 18.06 -4.64 12.12
C ASP A 245 17.11 -3.74 12.91
N GLU A 246 17.46 -2.46 13.10
CA GLU A 246 16.60 -1.48 13.76
C GLU A 246 15.26 -1.29 13.01
N ILE A 247 15.31 -1.22 11.67
CA ILE A 247 14.11 -1.14 10.82
C ILE A 247 13.27 -2.40 10.97
N LYS A 248 13.89 -3.58 10.79
CA LYS A 248 13.19 -4.86 10.87
C LYS A 248 12.54 -5.08 12.23
N SER A 249 13.25 -4.76 13.32
CA SER A 249 12.71 -4.86 14.67
C SER A 249 11.50 -3.95 14.86
N TYR A 250 11.61 -2.69 14.45
CA TYR A 250 10.52 -1.72 14.57
C TYR A 250 9.27 -2.13 13.78
N VAL A 251 9.45 -2.56 12.53
CA VAL A 251 8.34 -3.02 11.69
C VAL A 251 7.72 -4.31 12.26
N LYS A 252 8.55 -5.21 12.76
CA LYS A 252 8.08 -6.44 13.44
C LYS A 252 7.24 -6.10 14.67
N ASP A 253 7.63 -5.13 15.50
CA ASP A 253 6.87 -4.71 16.67
C ASP A 253 5.49 -4.17 16.28
N ILE A 254 5.40 -3.36 15.21
CA ILE A 254 4.13 -2.89 14.65
C ILE A 254 3.26 -4.08 14.23
N LEU A 255 3.79 -4.97 13.39
CA LEU A 255 3.04 -6.09 12.82
C LEU A 255 2.55 -7.06 13.90
N LEU A 256 3.39 -7.39 14.87
CA LEU A 256 2.99 -8.25 15.99
C LEU A 256 1.89 -7.62 16.85
N SER A 257 1.85 -6.29 16.96
CA SER A 257 0.81 -5.58 17.72
C SER A 257 -0.57 -5.65 17.07
N THR A 258 -0.65 -5.91 15.76
CA THR A 258 -1.90 -5.95 14.98
C THR A 258 -2.61 -7.30 15.00
N ASN A 259 -1.99 -8.35 15.54
CA ASN A 259 -2.49 -9.74 15.51
C ASN A 259 -2.73 -10.28 14.07
N VAL A 260 -2.22 -9.62 13.04
CA VAL A 260 -2.26 -10.11 11.66
C VAL A 260 -1.38 -11.35 11.53
N SER A 261 -1.88 -12.37 10.86
CA SER A 261 -1.18 -13.64 10.65
C SER A 261 -1.31 -14.20 9.23
N CYS A 262 -1.89 -13.41 8.31
CA CYS A 262 -2.03 -13.77 6.90
C CYS A 262 -1.81 -12.57 5.98
N GLY A 263 -1.58 -12.84 4.70
CA GLY A 263 -1.45 -11.85 3.65
C GLY A 263 -0.03 -11.31 3.48
N VAL A 264 0.04 -10.10 2.94
CA VAL A 264 1.28 -9.32 2.72
C VAL A 264 1.16 -7.97 3.40
N PHE A 265 2.28 -7.31 3.58
CA PHE A 265 2.31 -5.93 4.09
C PHE A 265 3.32 -5.09 3.31
N HIS A 266 3.04 -3.80 3.28
CA HIS A 266 3.90 -2.73 2.79
C HIS A 266 3.94 -1.64 3.87
N CYS A 267 5.11 -1.37 4.43
CA CYS A 267 5.29 -0.49 5.57
C CYS A 267 6.29 0.61 5.22
N GLU A 268 5.83 1.84 5.10
CA GLU A 268 6.65 3.01 4.81
C GLU A 268 7.19 3.62 6.10
N ILE A 269 8.48 3.91 6.10
CA ILE A 269 9.18 4.48 7.23
C ILE A 269 10.09 5.64 6.82
N ARG A 270 10.27 6.57 7.72
CA ARG A 270 11.35 7.56 7.72
C ARG A 270 12.09 7.51 9.06
N PHE A 271 13.17 8.26 9.17
CA PHE A 271 13.88 8.38 10.44
C PHE A 271 13.60 9.75 11.07
N ASN A 272 13.39 9.75 12.39
CA ASN A 272 13.33 10.98 13.16
C ASN A 272 14.72 11.61 13.35
N LYS A 273 14.79 12.74 14.08
CA LYS A 273 16.06 13.44 14.38
C LYS A 273 17.07 12.58 15.12
N ASP A 274 16.62 11.62 15.91
CA ASP A 274 17.47 10.68 16.67
C ASP A 274 17.88 9.47 15.83
N LEU A 275 17.59 9.50 14.53
CA LEU A 275 17.84 8.42 13.57
C LEU A 275 17.14 7.11 13.92
N LEU A 276 16.01 7.17 14.58
CA LEU A 276 15.17 6.00 14.85
C LEU A 276 14.06 5.88 13.81
N PRO A 277 13.72 4.66 13.34
CA PRO A 277 12.68 4.47 12.34
C PRO A 277 11.31 4.86 12.91
N VAL A 278 10.50 5.54 12.11
CA VAL A 278 9.14 6.00 12.43
C VAL A 278 8.23 5.71 11.27
N LEU A 279 7.04 5.18 11.56
CA LEU A 279 6.04 4.83 10.56
C LEU A 279 5.52 6.07 9.83
N VAL A 280 5.53 6.02 8.51
CA VAL A 280 4.81 6.93 7.62
C VAL A 280 3.42 6.37 7.32
N GLU A 281 3.38 5.12 6.84
CA GLU A 281 2.14 4.41 6.51
C GLU A 281 2.37 2.90 6.55
N ILE A 282 1.30 2.12 6.77
CA ILE A 282 1.30 0.68 6.60
C ILE A 282 0.04 0.25 5.88
N ALA A 283 0.20 -0.59 4.87
CA ALA A 283 -0.86 -1.17 4.08
C ALA A 283 -0.78 -2.70 4.09
N PHE A 284 -1.93 -3.35 4.19
CA PHE A 284 -2.05 -4.82 4.17
C PHE A 284 -2.52 -5.31 2.80
N ARG A 285 -1.77 -4.91 1.78
CA ARG A 285 -1.99 -5.24 0.38
C ARG A 285 -0.67 -5.24 -0.37
N LEU A 286 -0.70 -5.66 -1.64
CA LEU A 286 0.47 -5.55 -2.50
C LEU A 286 0.95 -4.09 -2.62
N PRO A 287 2.26 -3.83 -2.53
CA PRO A 287 2.82 -2.50 -2.79
C PRO A 287 2.56 -2.06 -4.23
N GLY A 288 2.41 -0.76 -4.42
CA GLY A 288 2.31 -0.13 -5.74
C GLY A 288 3.65 0.00 -6.46
N ASP A 289 3.64 0.79 -7.51
CA ASP A 289 4.82 1.41 -8.12
C ASP A 289 5.92 0.42 -8.53
N LYS A 290 5.50 -0.74 -9.06
CA LYS A 290 6.38 -1.83 -9.51
C LYS A 290 7.20 -2.50 -8.40
N ILE A 291 6.99 -2.19 -7.12
CA ILE A 291 7.76 -2.80 -6.02
C ILE A 291 7.58 -4.33 -5.99
N VAL A 292 6.38 -4.84 -6.33
CA VAL A 292 6.13 -6.30 -6.47
C VAL A 292 7.08 -6.93 -7.49
N ASP A 293 7.21 -6.29 -8.67
CA ASP A 293 8.08 -6.76 -9.75
C ASP A 293 9.55 -6.68 -9.35
N LEU A 294 9.96 -5.58 -8.70
CA LEU A 294 11.33 -5.39 -8.23
C LEU A 294 11.74 -6.45 -7.20
N ILE A 295 10.85 -6.81 -6.28
CA ILE A 295 11.10 -7.86 -5.28
C ILE A 295 11.24 -9.21 -5.99
N LYS A 296 10.36 -9.52 -6.93
CA LYS A 296 10.45 -10.78 -7.71
C LYS A 296 11.76 -10.86 -8.50
N LEU A 297 12.19 -9.77 -9.14
CA LEU A 297 13.44 -9.68 -9.89
C LEU A 297 14.68 -9.80 -8.99
N SER A 298 14.64 -9.24 -7.79
CA SER A 298 15.83 -9.20 -6.90
C SER A 298 15.97 -10.42 -5.99
N SER A 299 14.85 -11.10 -5.64
CA SER A 299 14.84 -12.19 -4.67
C SER A 299 14.20 -13.48 -5.14
N ASN A 300 13.50 -13.48 -6.27
CA ASN A 300 12.62 -14.56 -6.75
C ASN A 300 11.38 -14.79 -5.86
N ILE A 301 11.05 -13.85 -4.98
CA ILE A 301 9.85 -13.94 -4.14
C ILE A 301 8.70 -13.25 -4.86
N ASP A 302 7.63 -14.01 -5.14
CA ASP A 302 6.40 -13.53 -5.74
C ASP A 302 5.40 -13.19 -4.62
N LEU A 303 5.30 -11.89 -4.27
CA LEU A 303 4.41 -11.43 -3.20
C LEU A 303 2.93 -11.68 -3.51
N SER A 304 2.52 -11.64 -4.79
CA SER A 304 1.14 -11.91 -5.16
C SER A 304 0.76 -13.36 -4.92
N LYS A 305 1.65 -14.29 -5.28
CA LYS A 305 1.48 -15.72 -5.01
C LYS A 305 1.55 -16.01 -3.50
N ALA A 306 2.50 -15.37 -2.79
CA ALA A 306 2.61 -15.48 -1.33
C ALA A 306 1.33 -15.02 -0.64
N MET A 307 0.74 -13.89 -1.06
CA MET A 307 -0.52 -13.37 -0.54
C MET A 307 -1.66 -14.37 -0.72
N LEU A 308 -1.87 -14.89 -1.93
CA LEU A 308 -2.95 -15.84 -2.21
C LEU A 308 -2.81 -17.12 -1.38
N LEU A 309 -1.61 -17.71 -1.32
CA LEU A 309 -1.36 -18.91 -0.54
C LEU A 309 -1.54 -18.66 0.95
N SER A 310 -1.13 -17.52 1.46
CA SER A 310 -1.32 -17.13 2.85
C SER A 310 -2.81 -17.07 3.24
N TYR A 311 -3.65 -16.46 2.41
CA TYR A 311 -5.10 -16.42 2.62
C TYR A 311 -5.78 -17.78 2.38
N ALA A 312 -5.13 -18.67 1.65
CA ALA A 312 -5.58 -20.08 1.53
C ALA A 312 -5.18 -20.98 2.69
N GLY A 313 -4.37 -20.48 3.64
CA GLY A 313 -3.77 -21.30 4.70
C GLY A 313 -2.74 -22.30 4.19
N LEU A 314 -2.14 -22.02 3.02
CA LEU A 314 -1.15 -22.86 2.37
C LEU A 314 0.26 -22.26 2.51
N PRO A 315 1.30 -23.11 2.65
CA PRO A 315 2.66 -22.63 2.72
C PRO A 315 3.10 -22.01 1.39
N TYR A 316 3.78 -20.86 1.45
CA TYR A 316 4.51 -20.33 0.33
C TYR A 316 5.95 -20.84 0.38
N VAL A 317 6.35 -21.57 -0.64
CA VAL A 317 7.71 -22.11 -0.79
C VAL A 317 8.30 -21.57 -2.08
N THR A 318 9.48 -20.97 -1.97
CA THR A 318 10.25 -20.50 -3.13
C THR A 318 11.73 -20.73 -2.91
N GLU A 319 12.48 -20.89 -3.99
CA GLU A 319 13.95 -20.87 -3.94
C GLU A 319 14.40 -19.42 -4.10
N GLU A 320 14.90 -18.84 -3.01
CA GLU A 320 15.52 -17.53 -3.06
C GLU A 320 16.82 -17.56 -3.89
N PHE A 321 17.13 -16.46 -4.54
CA PHE A 321 18.39 -16.34 -5.26
C PHE A 321 19.59 -16.43 -4.29
N LYS A 322 20.56 -17.27 -4.63
CA LYS A 322 21.79 -17.44 -3.82
C LYS A 322 22.62 -16.16 -3.73
N ASN A 323 22.55 -15.33 -4.78
CA ASN A 323 23.25 -14.04 -4.84
C ASN A 323 22.22 -12.91 -4.72
N LYS A 324 22.54 -11.91 -3.91
CA LYS A 324 21.73 -10.70 -3.84
C LYS A 324 21.76 -9.97 -5.19
N MET A 325 20.60 -9.79 -5.78
CA MET A 325 20.41 -8.95 -6.97
C MET A 325 19.75 -7.64 -6.55
N PHE A 326 20.04 -6.58 -7.28
CA PHE A 326 19.40 -5.29 -7.09
C PHE A 326 18.48 -5.02 -8.27
N ALA A 327 17.27 -4.56 -8.00
CA ALA A 327 16.32 -4.14 -9.00
C ALA A 327 15.86 -2.71 -8.70
N GLY A 328 15.66 -1.91 -9.72
CA GLY A 328 15.22 -0.52 -9.56
C GLY A 328 14.31 -0.10 -10.70
N VAL A 329 13.44 0.87 -10.40
CA VAL A 329 12.59 1.55 -11.36
C VAL A 329 12.78 3.05 -11.23
N ALA A 330 12.69 3.76 -12.36
CA ALA A 330 12.64 5.21 -12.40
C ALA A 330 11.42 5.62 -13.23
N PHE A 331 10.66 6.61 -12.73
CA PHE A 331 9.49 7.15 -13.41
C PHE A 331 9.85 8.45 -14.10
N TYR A 332 9.49 8.58 -15.35
CA TYR A 332 9.79 9.75 -16.17
C TYR A 332 8.51 10.36 -16.72
N HIS A 333 8.37 11.66 -16.57
CA HIS A 333 7.27 12.42 -17.18
C HIS A 333 7.53 12.76 -18.66
N ASP A 334 8.79 12.68 -19.13
CA ASP A 334 9.18 13.03 -20.49
C ASP A 334 9.98 11.90 -21.16
N LYS A 335 9.50 11.43 -22.31
CA LYS A 335 10.11 10.35 -23.11
C LYS A 335 11.49 10.73 -23.69
N THR A 336 11.87 12.00 -23.70
CA THR A 336 13.14 12.45 -24.28
C THR A 336 14.38 11.99 -23.52
N ASN A 337 14.26 11.71 -22.21
CA ASN A 337 15.37 11.32 -21.37
C ASN A 337 15.66 9.82 -21.33
N LEU A 338 14.81 8.98 -21.92
CA LEU A 338 14.99 7.51 -21.93
C LEU A 338 16.20 7.05 -22.76
N GLN A 339 16.65 7.82 -23.75
CA GLN A 339 17.76 7.42 -24.63
C GLN A 339 19.10 7.35 -23.90
N ASP A 340 19.34 8.17 -22.87
CA ASP A 340 20.60 8.23 -22.13
C ASP A 340 20.84 7.00 -21.24
N TYR A 341 19.80 6.30 -20.84
CA TYR A 341 19.91 5.11 -19.99
C TYR A 341 20.07 3.80 -20.76
N ARG A 342 19.61 3.73 -22.01
CA ARG A 342 19.66 2.52 -22.85
C ARG A 342 21.09 2.05 -23.19
N HIS A 343 22.09 2.89 -22.99
CA HIS A 343 23.48 2.62 -23.35
C HIS A 343 24.39 2.31 -22.16
N ARG A 344 23.87 2.27 -20.92
CA ARG A 344 24.68 1.93 -19.74
C ARG A 344 24.84 0.41 -19.62
N LYS A 345 26.10 -0.07 -19.64
CA LYS A 345 26.40 -1.50 -19.43
C LYS A 345 25.95 -1.96 -18.04
N GLY A 346 25.22 -3.09 -17.98
CA GLY A 346 24.83 -3.73 -16.73
C GLY A 346 23.38 -3.46 -16.32
N TYR A 347 22.58 -2.83 -17.18
CA TYR A 347 21.14 -2.61 -16.94
C TYR A 347 20.33 -3.34 -17.99
N GLU A 348 19.36 -4.13 -17.56
CA GLU A 348 18.26 -4.59 -18.39
C GLU A 348 17.13 -3.55 -18.27
N ILE A 349 16.77 -2.90 -19.36
CA ILE A 349 15.70 -1.91 -19.38
C ILE A 349 14.43 -2.64 -19.82
N ILE A 350 13.54 -2.91 -18.85
CA ILE A 350 12.17 -3.30 -19.12
C ILE A 350 11.38 -2.01 -19.27
N VAL A 351 11.07 -1.61 -20.51
CA VAL A 351 10.26 -0.43 -20.78
C VAL A 351 8.81 -0.84 -20.81
N ASP A 352 8.07 -0.47 -19.80
CA ASP A 352 6.60 -0.50 -19.83
C ASP A 352 6.12 0.87 -20.30
N ASN A 353 5.42 0.91 -21.43
CA ASN A 353 5.34 2.14 -22.23
C ASN A 353 4.12 3.02 -21.97
N ASP A 354 3.11 2.64 -21.21
CA ASP A 354 1.82 3.35 -21.29
C ASP A 354 1.01 3.49 -19.99
N GLU A 355 1.63 3.50 -18.81
CA GLU A 355 0.91 3.95 -17.63
C GLU A 355 1.17 5.44 -17.42
N GLU A 356 0.21 6.28 -17.82
CA GLU A 356 0.10 7.64 -17.28
C GLU A 356 -0.21 7.53 -15.78
N LYS A 357 0.73 7.91 -14.94
CA LYS A 357 0.63 7.75 -13.49
C LYS A 357 -0.26 8.80 -12.83
N TYR A 358 -0.66 9.86 -13.59
CA TYR A 358 -1.56 10.95 -13.10
C TYR A 358 -2.35 11.59 -14.25
#